data_e6d5baca5fb8b82c41c8a247ac701975
#
_entry.id   e6d5baca5fb8b82c41c8a247ac701975
#
_cell.length_a   1.000
_cell.length_b   1.000
_cell.length_c   1.000
_cell.angle_alpha   90.00
_cell.angle_beta   90.00
_cell.angle_gamma   90.00
#
_symmetry.space_group_name_H-M   'P 1'
#
loop_
_entity.id
_entity.type
_entity.pdbx_description
1 polymer ?
#
loop_
_entity_poly.entity_id
_entity_poly.type
_entity_poly.pdbx_seq_one_letter_code
_entity_poly.pdbx_strand_id
1 'polypeptide(L)'
;STTGGVGAARDDIAYAAAKAGLIGLTRALAVDTASQGVTVNAVAPGWIATGSQLDSEKIEGTLVPVGRSGSAHEVATAMAFLASPGASYITGQLIVVDGGNAIAEERRFARGDA
;
A
#
# COMPACT_ATOMS: atom_id res chain seq x y z
N SER A 1 -1.81 4.03 -0.85
CA SER A 1 -1.48 4.18 0.58
C SER A 1 -2.35 3.25 1.40
N THR A 2 -1.78 2.62 2.41
CA THR A 2 -2.53 1.75 3.31
C THR A 2 -3.43 2.56 4.24
N THR A 3 -2.98 3.72 4.69
CA THR A 3 -3.77 4.57 5.60
C THR A 3 -5.06 5.07 4.93
N GLY A 4 -4.95 5.70 3.77
CA GLY A 4 -6.12 6.28 3.12
C GLY A 4 -6.94 5.31 2.27
N GLY A 5 -6.33 4.20 1.81
CA GLY A 5 -6.98 3.23 0.94
C GLY A 5 -7.56 2.03 1.66
N VAL A 6 -6.89 1.57 2.71
CA VAL A 6 -7.27 0.36 3.47
C VAL A 6 -7.79 0.75 4.85
N GLY A 7 -7.16 1.72 5.51
CA GLY A 7 -7.58 2.26 6.80
C GLY A 7 -7.89 3.74 6.69
N ALA A 8 -8.04 4.38 7.84
CA ALA A 8 -8.26 5.82 7.92
C ALA A 8 -7.49 6.42 9.10
N ALA A 9 -7.14 7.69 8.97
CA ALA A 9 -6.54 8.46 10.04
C ALA A 9 -7.45 9.64 10.41
N ARG A 10 -7.26 10.16 11.60
CA ARG A 10 -7.99 11.37 12.05
C ARG A 10 -7.62 12.55 11.14
N ASP A 11 -8.61 13.40 10.85
CA ASP A 11 -8.44 14.61 10.05
C ASP A 11 -8.04 14.40 8.57
N ASP A 12 -8.28 13.21 8.06
CA ASP A 12 -7.91 12.80 6.70
C ASP A 12 -9.11 12.44 5.82
N ILE A 13 -10.26 13.09 6.02
CA ILE A 13 -11.53 12.71 5.35
C ILE A 13 -11.39 12.75 3.83
N ALA A 14 -10.93 13.86 3.27
CA ALA A 14 -10.79 14.02 1.82
C ALA A 14 -9.74 13.06 1.24
N TYR A 15 -8.60 12.91 1.92
CA TYR A 15 -7.54 12.00 1.52
C TYR A 15 -8.03 10.54 1.55
N ALA A 16 -8.69 10.12 2.63
CA ALA A 16 -9.26 8.79 2.76
C ALA A 16 -10.30 8.50 1.67
N ALA A 17 -11.19 9.44 1.39
CA ALA A 17 -12.19 9.31 0.35
C ALA A 17 -11.55 9.16 -1.04
N ALA A 18 -10.55 9.98 -1.36
CA ALA A 18 -9.83 9.93 -2.64
C ALA A 18 -9.07 8.60 -2.81
N LYS A 19 -8.37 8.16 -1.77
CA LYS A 19 -7.60 6.91 -1.83
C LYS A 19 -8.49 5.67 -1.85
N ALA A 20 -9.59 5.66 -1.10
CA ALA A 20 -10.57 4.57 -1.16
C ALA A 20 -11.31 4.55 -2.51
N GLY A 21 -11.57 5.71 -3.10
CA GLY A 21 -12.15 5.83 -4.43
C GLY A 21 -11.29 5.19 -5.51
N LEU A 22 -9.97 5.23 -5.37
CA LEU A 22 -9.05 4.55 -6.29
C LEU A 22 -9.24 3.03 -6.29
N ILE A 23 -9.61 2.44 -5.17
CA ILE A 23 -9.91 0.99 -5.09
C ILE A 23 -11.14 0.66 -5.91
N GLY A 24 -12.21 1.44 -5.77
CA GLY A 24 -13.42 1.28 -6.56
C GLY A 24 -13.16 1.47 -8.06
N LEU A 25 -12.41 2.50 -8.42
CA LEU A 25 -12.00 2.77 -9.80
C LEU A 25 -11.19 1.60 -10.38
N THR A 26 -10.23 1.08 -9.64
CA THR A 26 -9.40 -0.07 -10.02
C THR A 26 -10.28 -1.28 -10.36
N ARG A 27 -11.25 -1.59 -9.51
CA ARG A 27 -12.17 -2.72 -9.71
C ARG A 27 -13.07 -2.52 -10.92
N ALA A 28 -13.64 -1.34 -11.08
CA ALA A 28 -14.51 -1.02 -12.20
C ALA A 28 -13.76 -1.09 -13.55
N LEU A 29 -12.59 -0.48 -13.63
CA LEU A 29 -11.75 -0.55 -14.82
C LEU A 29 -11.30 -1.97 -15.13
N ALA A 30 -10.95 -2.75 -14.10
CA ALA A 30 -10.55 -4.13 -14.29
C ALA A 30 -11.65 -4.95 -14.97
N VAL A 31 -12.89 -4.81 -14.50
CA VAL A 31 -14.03 -5.50 -15.09
C VAL A 31 -14.29 -5.03 -16.52
N ASP A 32 -14.26 -3.73 -16.77
CA ASP A 32 -14.55 -3.15 -18.07
C ASP A 32 -13.51 -3.54 -19.15
N THR A 33 -12.26 -3.76 -18.76
CA THR A 33 -11.15 -3.97 -19.70
C THR A 33 -10.67 -5.41 -19.78
N ALA A 34 -11.15 -6.29 -18.91
CA ALA A 34 -10.66 -7.66 -18.80
C ALA A 34 -10.78 -8.44 -20.12
N SER A 35 -11.89 -8.30 -20.84
CA SER A 35 -12.09 -8.98 -22.11
C SER A 35 -11.14 -8.51 -23.23
N GLN A 36 -10.50 -7.37 -23.04
CA GLN A 36 -9.50 -6.83 -23.97
C GLN A 36 -8.08 -7.26 -23.62
N GLY A 37 -7.90 -8.13 -22.61
CA GLY A 37 -6.60 -8.58 -22.16
C GLY A 37 -5.83 -7.56 -21.32
N VAL A 38 -6.51 -6.56 -20.77
CA VAL A 38 -5.93 -5.55 -19.91
C VAL A 38 -6.18 -5.90 -18.44
N THR A 39 -5.14 -5.86 -17.62
CA THR A 39 -5.26 -5.99 -16.17
C THR A 39 -5.09 -4.64 -15.51
N VAL A 40 -5.87 -4.40 -14.47
CA VAL A 40 -5.84 -3.15 -13.70
C VAL A 40 -5.77 -3.49 -12.22
N ASN A 41 -4.67 -3.13 -11.59
CA ASN A 41 -4.41 -3.41 -10.18
C ASN A 41 -3.91 -2.14 -9.48
N ALA A 42 -4.00 -2.12 -8.17
CA ALA A 42 -3.47 -1.03 -7.36
C ALA A 42 -2.44 -1.55 -6.36
N VAL A 43 -1.46 -0.73 -6.05
CA VAL A 43 -0.47 -1.00 -5.01
C VAL A 43 -0.69 0.02 -3.89
N ALA A 44 -0.74 -0.45 -2.65
CA ALA A 44 -0.91 0.38 -1.47
C ALA A 44 0.35 0.33 -0.60
N PRO A 45 1.28 1.27 -0.77
CA PRO A 45 2.47 1.33 0.07
C PRO A 45 2.13 1.80 1.50
N GLY A 46 2.85 1.29 2.49
CA GLY A 46 2.86 1.81 3.83
C GLY A 46 3.92 2.91 4.02
N TRP A 47 4.66 2.84 5.11
CA TRP A 47 5.76 3.75 5.38
C TRP A 47 6.97 3.38 4.53
N ILE A 48 7.32 4.25 3.60
CA ILE A 48 8.40 4.03 2.64
C ILE A 48 9.49 5.08 2.87
N ALA A 49 10.73 4.62 2.95
CA ALA A 49 11.90 5.48 3.09
C ALA A 49 12.15 6.24 1.78
N THR A 50 11.81 7.51 1.77
CA THR A 50 12.04 8.43 0.65
C THR A 50 12.88 9.62 1.10
N GLY A 51 13.46 10.35 0.17
CA GLY A 51 14.23 11.54 0.50
C GLY A 51 13.43 12.68 1.14
N SER A 52 12.10 12.64 1.01
CA SER A 52 11.18 13.61 1.59
C SER A 52 10.50 13.13 2.87
N GLN A 53 10.88 11.97 3.38
CA GLN A 53 10.27 11.40 4.57
C GLN A 53 10.61 12.23 5.81
N LEU A 54 9.57 12.64 6.56
CA LEU A 54 9.72 13.36 7.82
C LEU A 54 10.27 12.44 8.92
N ASP A 55 10.89 13.02 9.96
CA ASP A 55 11.42 12.24 11.08
C ASP A 55 10.32 11.44 11.81
N SER A 56 9.13 12.04 11.96
CA SER A 56 7.96 11.33 12.52
C SER A 56 7.57 10.11 11.68
N GLU A 57 7.65 10.21 10.36
CA GLU A 57 7.35 9.11 9.44
C GLU A 57 8.40 8.00 9.53
N LYS A 58 9.67 8.35 9.75
CA LYS A 58 10.74 7.37 9.98
C LYS A 58 10.49 6.57 11.26
N ILE A 59 10.06 7.24 12.33
CA ILE A 59 9.71 6.61 13.59
C ILE A 59 8.52 5.66 13.38
N GLU A 60 7.49 6.10 12.68
CA GLU A 60 6.33 5.27 12.36
C GLU A 60 6.74 3.99 11.62
N GLY A 61 7.68 4.10 10.68
CA GLY A 61 8.22 2.95 9.96
C GLY A 61 8.84 1.90 10.87
N THR A 62 9.47 2.31 11.98
CA THR A 62 10.07 1.36 12.93
C THR A 62 9.05 0.57 13.75
N LEU A 63 7.80 1.04 13.79
CA LEU A 63 6.73 0.45 14.59
C LEU A 63 5.90 -0.59 13.83
N VAL A 64 6.14 -0.77 12.54
CA VAL A 64 5.45 -1.81 11.77
C VAL A 64 5.98 -3.20 12.13
N PRO A 65 5.21 -4.29 11.90
CA PRO A 65 5.65 -5.65 12.27
C PRO A 65 7.03 -6.03 11.72
N VAL A 66 7.36 -5.66 10.49
CA VAL A 66 8.70 -5.92 9.92
C VAL A 66 9.80 -5.15 10.64
N GLY A 67 9.48 -4.00 11.24
CA GLY A 67 10.39 -3.22 12.08
C GLY A 67 11.22 -2.18 11.36
N ARG A 68 10.88 -1.86 10.12
CA ARG A 68 11.52 -0.82 9.31
C ARG A 68 10.56 -0.26 8.26
N SER A 69 10.84 0.91 7.76
CA SER A 69 10.20 1.41 6.54
C SER A 69 10.59 0.52 5.35
N GLY A 70 9.69 0.39 4.39
CA GLY A 70 10.01 -0.23 3.11
C GLY A 70 10.86 0.67 2.25
N SER A 71 11.48 0.11 1.21
CA SER A 71 12.20 0.88 0.20
C SER A 71 11.31 1.16 -1.02
N ALA A 72 11.63 2.21 -1.77
CA ALA A 72 10.98 2.48 -3.04
C ALA A 72 11.13 1.29 -4.01
N HIS A 73 12.27 0.60 -3.98
CA HIS A 73 12.52 -0.58 -4.80
C HIS A 73 11.57 -1.73 -4.46
N GLU A 74 11.26 -1.93 -3.18
CA GLU A 74 10.32 -2.98 -2.76
C GLU A 74 8.90 -2.72 -3.30
N VAL A 75 8.47 -1.46 -3.34
CA VAL A 75 7.20 -1.09 -3.97
C VAL A 75 7.27 -1.28 -5.48
N ALA A 76 8.34 -0.81 -6.12
CA ALA A 76 8.54 -0.92 -7.56
C ALA A 76 8.57 -2.38 -8.03
N THR A 77 9.15 -3.29 -7.25
CA THR A 77 9.17 -4.73 -7.55
C THR A 77 7.77 -5.32 -7.61
N ALA A 78 6.88 -4.94 -6.68
CA ALA A 78 5.50 -5.38 -6.72
C ALA A 78 4.78 -4.87 -7.99
N MET A 79 5.00 -3.61 -8.35
CA MET A 79 4.45 -3.03 -9.57
C MET A 79 4.97 -3.72 -10.83
N ALA A 80 6.26 -3.99 -10.88
CA ALA A 80 6.90 -4.68 -12.01
C ALA A 80 6.35 -6.10 -12.17
N PHE A 81 6.13 -6.83 -11.08
CA PHE A 81 5.49 -8.14 -11.12
C PHE A 81 4.08 -8.06 -11.73
N LEU A 82 3.26 -7.11 -11.26
CA LEU A 82 1.90 -6.94 -11.78
C LEU A 82 1.87 -6.58 -13.28
N ALA A 83 2.91 -5.93 -13.77
CA ALA A 83 3.06 -5.59 -15.18
C ALA A 83 3.65 -6.74 -16.02
N SER A 84 4.05 -7.84 -15.41
CA SER A 84 4.69 -8.96 -16.09
C SER A 84 3.67 -9.94 -16.66
N PRO A 85 4.07 -10.75 -17.69
CA PRO A 85 3.20 -11.81 -18.22
C PRO A 85 2.74 -12.82 -17.16
N GLY A 86 3.58 -13.08 -16.14
CA GLY A 86 3.23 -13.98 -15.04
C GLY A 86 2.03 -13.53 -14.21
N ALA A 87 1.69 -12.25 -14.26
CA ALA A 87 0.53 -11.67 -13.57
C ALA A 87 -0.70 -11.51 -14.49
N SER A 88 -0.76 -12.15 -15.64
CA SER A 88 -1.80 -11.95 -16.64
C SER A 88 -3.21 -12.37 -16.19
N TYR A 89 -3.33 -13.14 -15.13
CA TYR A 89 -4.61 -13.56 -14.55
C TYR A 89 -4.96 -12.81 -13.26
N ILE A 90 -4.17 -11.78 -12.91
CA ILE A 90 -4.38 -10.92 -11.74
C ILE A 90 -4.95 -9.59 -12.21
N THR A 91 -6.18 -9.29 -11.82
CA THR A 91 -6.83 -8.02 -12.14
C THR A 91 -7.81 -7.62 -11.04
N GLY A 92 -8.01 -6.33 -10.85
CA GLY A 92 -8.91 -5.77 -9.85
C GLY A 92 -8.42 -5.90 -8.42
N GLN A 93 -7.14 -6.18 -8.20
CA GLN A 93 -6.58 -6.45 -6.87
C GLN A 93 -5.88 -5.23 -6.29
N LEU A 94 -5.91 -5.15 -4.97
CA LEU A 94 -5.11 -4.22 -4.18
C LEU A 94 -3.99 -5.01 -3.51
N ILE A 95 -2.75 -4.70 -3.85
CA ILE A 95 -1.57 -5.32 -3.26
C ILE A 95 -0.99 -4.36 -2.22
N VAL A 96 -1.04 -4.76 -0.97
CA VAL A 96 -0.53 -3.97 0.15
C VAL A 96 0.96 -4.29 0.35
N VAL A 97 1.79 -3.24 0.39
CA VAL A 97 3.26 -3.35 0.57
C VAL A 97 3.63 -2.47 1.77
N ASP A 98 3.44 -3.00 2.98
CA ASP A 98 3.48 -2.18 4.20
C ASP A 98 4.15 -2.85 5.41
N GLY A 99 4.81 -3.97 5.21
CA GLY A 99 5.45 -4.69 6.31
C GLY A 99 4.49 -5.22 7.37
N GLY A 100 3.23 -5.41 7.03
CA GLY A 100 2.19 -5.92 7.93
C GLY A 100 1.45 -4.83 8.71
N ASN A 101 1.73 -3.56 8.45
CA ASN A 101 1.17 -2.46 9.25
C ASN A 101 -0.37 -2.44 9.28
N ALA A 102 -1.02 -2.71 8.15
CA ALA A 102 -2.48 -2.61 8.04
C ALA A 102 -3.23 -3.74 8.75
N ILE A 103 -2.59 -4.88 8.97
CA ILE A 103 -3.23 -6.07 9.58
C ILE A 103 -2.85 -6.28 11.06
N ALA A 104 -1.93 -5.48 11.59
CA ALA A 104 -1.48 -5.62 12.97
C ALA A 104 -2.52 -5.04 13.94
N GLU A 105 -2.93 -5.82 14.92
CA GLU A 105 -3.79 -5.31 16.01
C GLU A 105 -3.02 -4.38 16.93
N GLU A 106 -1.75 -4.73 17.18
CA GLU A 106 -0.87 -3.94 18.03
C GLU A 106 0.36 -3.50 17.26
N ARG A 107 0.78 -2.28 17.49
CA ARG A 107 2.02 -1.76 16.95
C ARG A 107 3.21 -2.27 17.75
N ARG A 108 4.33 -2.47 17.08
CA ARG A 108 5.56 -2.80 17.77
C ARG A 108 5.98 -1.64 18.68
N PHE A 109 6.50 -1.97 19.84
CA PHE A 109 7.15 -0.98 20.69
C PHE A 109 8.54 -0.66 20.16
N ALA A 110 9.03 0.53 20.46
CA ALA A 110 10.42 0.86 20.22
C ALA A 110 11.32 -0.13 20.99
N ARG A 111 12.50 -0.41 20.43
CA ARG A 111 13.42 -1.37 21.01
C ARG A 111 13.80 -0.93 22.45
N GLY A 112 13.51 -1.75 23.45
CA GLY A 112 13.74 -1.46 24.84
C GLY A 112 12.50 -1.05 25.64
N ASP A 113 11.35 -0.90 25.02
CA ASP A 113 10.08 -0.53 25.67
C ASP A 113 9.22 -1.75 26.06
N ALA A 114 9.78 -2.92 26.02
CA ALA A 114 9.06 -4.15 26.35
C ALA A 114 8.84 -4.31 27.86
#